data_22d3034d701e42151f73d5f817a72610
#
_entry.id   22d3034d701e42151f73d5f817a72610
#
_cell.length_a   1.000
_cell.length_b   1.000
_cell.length_c   1.000
_cell.angle_alpha   90.00
_cell.angle_beta   90.00
_cell.angle_gamma   90.00
#
_symmetry.space_group_name_H-M   'P 1'
#
loop_
_entity.id
_entity.type
_entity.pdbx_description
1 polymer ?
#
loop_
_entity_poly.entity_id
_entity_poly.type
_entity_poly.pdbx_seq_one_letter_code
_entity_poly.pdbx_strand_id
1 'polypeptide(L)'
;MMSKYKRGAVGGTFDILHIGHKHLLQTSFQISDEVVIGVTSDNFVNKLNKTVLNNYDVRTNNIRDFIDSTFSNKYDIYKLDDYFGPASFLENID
;
A
#
# COMPACT_ATOMS: atom_id res chain seq x y z
N MET A 1 9.67 -5.78 19.31
CA MET A 1 8.67 -6.85 19.22
C MET A 1 8.96 -7.73 18.02
N MET A 2 8.88 -9.04 18.21
CA MET A 2 9.12 -9.97 17.08
C MET A 2 7.99 -9.91 16.08
N SER A 3 8.36 -9.90 14.80
CA SER A 3 7.37 -9.93 13.73
C SER A 3 6.67 -11.28 13.69
N LYS A 4 5.37 -11.26 13.42
CA LYS A 4 4.57 -12.48 13.30
C LYS A 4 4.67 -13.09 11.91
N TYR A 5 4.89 -12.27 10.88
CA TYR A 5 4.98 -12.68 9.48
C TYR A 5 6.25 -12.14 8.85
N LYS A 6 6.81 -12.89 7.91
CA LYS A 6 7.92 -12.38 7.11
C LYS A 6 7.47 -11.24 6.21
N ARG A 7 6.32 -11.41 5.60
CA ARG A 7 5.81 -10.45 4.61
C ARG A 7 4.32 -10.29 4.76
N GLY A 8 3.88 -9.05 4.75
CA GLY A 8 2.46 -8.72 4.75
C GLY A 8 2.11 -7.94 3.50
N ALA A 9 0.84 -7.87 3.17
CA ALA A 9 0.37 -7.12 2.01
C ALA A 9 -0.86 -6.30 2.37
N VAL A 10 -0.91 -5.09 1.85
CA VAL A 10 -2.08 -4.23 1.93
C VAL A 10 -2.32 -3.62 0.57
N GLY A 11 -3.56 -3.26 0.28
CA GLY A 11 -3.89 -2.65 -1.00
C GLY A 11 -4.99 -1.63 -0.85
N GLY A 12 -5.00 -0.65 -1.73
CA GLY A 12 -6.03 0.39 -1.73
C GLY A 12 -5.71 1.52 -2.67
N THR A 13 -6.57 2.52 -2.65
CA THR A 13 -6.40 3.73 -3.45
C THR A 13 -5.56 4.78 -2.71
N PHE A 14 -5.75 4.92 -1.41
CA PHE A 14 -5.00 5.84 -0.54
C PHE A 14 -5.01 7.28 -1.08
N ASP A 15 -6.18 7.77 -1.49
CA ASP A 15 -6.30 9.11 -2.08
C ASP A 15 -5.91 10.18 -1.07
N ILE A 16 -6.54 10.14 0.09
CA ILE A 16 -6.18 11.00 1.23
C ILE A 16 -5.76 10.07 2.35
N LEU A 17 -4.53 10.20 2.79
CA LEU A 17 -3.99 9.34 3.83
C LEU A 17 -4.55 9.78 5.18
N HIS A 18 -5.64 9.15 5.61
CA HIS A 18 -6.28 9.46 6.87
C HIS A 18 -5.91 8.45 7.96
N ILE A 19 -6.45 8.65 9.16
CA ILE A 19 -6.08 7.85 10.33
C ILE A 19 -6.34 6.35 10.15
N GLY A 20 -7.39 5.99 9.40
CA GLY A 20 -7.67 4.58 9.10
C GLY A 20 -6.60 3.93 8.26
N HIS A 21 -6.13 4.62 7.22
CA HIS A 21 -5.02 4.16 6.38
C HIS A 21 -3.74 4.04 7.20
N LYS A 22 -3.44 5.04 8.01
CA LYS A 22 -2.25 5.05 8.85
C LYS A 22 -2.26 3.90 9.85
N HIS A 23 -3.42 3.63 10.44
CA HIS A 23 -3.58 2.51 11.37
C HIS A 23 -3.37 1.16 10.66
N LEU A 24 -3.92 1.00 9.47
CA LEU A 24 -3.73 -0.21 8.68
C LEU A 24 -2.25 -0.44 8.35
N LEU A 25 -1.57 0.59 7.88
CA LEU A 25 -0.14 0.51 7.59
C LEU A 25 0.67 0.23 8.85
N GLN A 26 0.38 0.93 9.93
CA GLN A 26 1.07 0.74 11.21
C GLN A 26 0.94 -0.71 11.69
N THR A 27 -0.26 -1.27 11.66
CA THR A 27 -0.48 -2.66 12.07
C THR A 27 0.33 -3.60 11.18
N SER A 28 0.31 -3.39 9.87
CA SER A 28 1.04 -4.24 8.92
C SER A 28 2.54 -4.23 9.19
N PHE A 29 3.11 -3.05 9.46
CA PHE A 29 4.54 -2.93 9.77
C PHE A 29 4.90 -3.49 11.13
N GLN A 30 3.98 -3.50 12.08
CA GLN A 30 4.22 -4.08 13.40
C GLN A 30 4.30 -5.59 13.38
N ILE A 31 3.51 -6.23 12.51
CA ILE A 31 3.40 -7.69 12.48
C ILE A 31 4.19 -8.35 11.36
N SER A 32 4.84 -7.57 10.50
CA SER A 32 5.56 -8.09 9.33
C SER A 32 6.96 -7.50 9.23
N ASP A 33 7.91 -8.31 8.78
CA ASP A 33 9.28 -7.83 8.53
C ASP A 33 9.32 -6.92 7.31
N GLU A 34 8.55 -7.28 6.28
CA GLU A 34 8.43 -6.52 5.04
C GLU A 34 6.94 -6.33 4.72
N VAL A 35 6.60 -5.23 4.07
CA VAL A 35 5.23 -4.95 3.66
C VAL A 35 5.19 -4.64 2.17
N VAL A 36 4.26 -5.26 1.47
CA VAL A 36 3.98 -4.99 0.06
C VAL A 36 2.70 -4.17 0.00
N ILE A 37 2.77 -3.02 -0.66
CA ILE A 37 1.65 -2.09 -0.71
C ILE A 37 1.21 -1.95 -2.16
N GLY A 38 0.00 -2.42 -2.46
CA GLY A 38 -0.60 -2.26 -3.79
C GLY A 38 -1.44 -0.98 -3.83
N VAL A 39 -1.16 -0.11 -4.79
CA VAL A 39 -1.87 1.16 -4.94
C VAL A 39 -2.51 1.21 -6.31
N THR A 40 -3.81 1.47 -6.37
CA THR A 40 -4.54 1.50 -7.63
C THR A 40 -3.99 2.58 -8.55
N SER A 41 -3.77 2.23 -9.82
CA SER A 41 -3.36 3.18 -10.85
C SER A 41 -4.50 4.16 -11.14
N ASP A 42 -4.18 5.26 -11.81
CA ASP A 42 -5.21 6.22 -12.24
C ASP A 42 -6.18 5.58 -13.22
N ASN A 43 -5.70 4.71 -14.10
CA ASN A 43 -6.57 3.96 -15.02
C ASN A 43 -7.51 3.03 -14.26
N PHE A 44 -7.02 2.33 -13.25
CA PHE A 44 -7.85 1.42 -12.47
C PHE A 44 -8.92 2.20 -11.69
N VAL A 45 -8.55 3.33 -11.12
CA VAL A 45 -9.50 4.22 -10.44
C VAL A 45 -10.65 4.60 -11.38
N ASN A 46 -10.33 4.95 -12.64
CA ASN A 46 -11.33 5.26 -13.66
C ASN A 46 -12.22 4.05 -13.96
N LYS A 47 -11.66 2.86 -14.07
CA LYS A 47 -12.43 1.62 -14.30
C LYS A 47 -13.39 1.34 -13.15
N LEU A 48 -13.02 1.72 -11.93
CA LEU A 48 -13.84 1.54 -10.74
C LEU A 48 -14.90 2.65 -10.58
N ASN A 49 -14.96 3.59 -11.50
CA ASN A 49 -15.85 4.77 -11.44
C ASN A 49 -15.67 5.56 -10.14
N LYS A 50 -14.45 5.61 -9.63
CA LYS A 50 -14.12 6.39 -8.45
C LYS A 50 -13.58 7.76 -8.87
N THR A 51 -13.87 8.76 -8.05
CA THR A 51 -13.28 10.09 -8.18
C THR A 51 -12.23 10.26 -7.10
N VAL A 52 -11.03 10.65 -7.51
CA VAL A 52 -9.92 10.88 -6.59
C VAL A 52 -9.38 12.31 -6.77
N LEU A 53 -8.86 12.87 -5.68
CA LEU A 53 -8.26 14.20 -5.68
C LEU A 53 -6.81 14.17 -6.16
N ASN A 54 -6.11 13.07 -5.90
CA ASN A 54 -4.68 12.95 -6.14
C ASN A 54 -4.40 11.85 -7.16
N ASN A 55 -3.46 12.12 -8.07
CA ASN A 55 -3.00 11.11 -9.00
C ASN A 55 -2.11 10.07 -8.30
N TYR A 56 -1.77 9.03 -9.02
CA TYR A 56 -0.99 7.91 -8.49
C TYR A 56 0.32 8.38 -7.85
N ASP A 57 1.06 9.27 -8.51
CA ASP A 57 2.37 9.72 -8.00
C ASP A 57 2.23 10.46 -6.68
N VAL A 58 1.24 11.33 -6.56
CA VAL A 58 0.98 12.05 -5.30
C VAL A 58 0.57 11.08 -4.20
N ARG A 59 -0.32 10.14 -4.51
CA ARG A 59 -0.79 9.16 -3.54
C ARG A 59 0.35 8.29 -3.01
N THR A 60 1.21 7.80 -3.89
CA THR A 60 2.34 6.97 -3.48
C THR A 60 3.40 7.77 -2.71
N ASN A 61 3.64 9.02 -3.10
CA ASN A 61 4.59 9.87 -2.37
C ASN A 61 4.09 10.14 -0.95
N ASN A 62 2.80 10.35 -0.75
CA ASN A 62 2.24 10.54 0.59
C ASN A 62 2.41 9.29 1.45
N ILE A 63 2.25 8.11 0.86
CA ILE A 63 2.49 6.85 1.55
C ILE A 63 3.95 6.72 1.95
N ARG A 64 4.88 6.99 1.03
CA ARG A 64 6.32 6.92 1.29
C ARG A 64 6.74 7.87 2.40
N ASP A 65 6.26 9.11 2.36
CA ASP A 65 6.58 10.10 3.38
C ASP A 65 6.13 9.63 4.76
N PHE A 66 4.95 9.08 4.86
CA PHE A 66 4.44 8.55 6.12
C PHE A 66 5.29 7.37 6.62
N ILE A 67 5.57 6.40 5.75
CA ILE A 67 6.30 5.20 6.13
C ILE A 67 7.74 5.55 6.51
N ASP A 68 8.42 6.33 5.68
CA ASP A 68 9.82 6.66 5.88
C ASP A 68 10.04 7.46 7.18
N SER A 69 9.05 8.24 7.61
CA SER A 69 9.13 9.01 8.86
C SER A 69 8.74 8.19 10.08
N THR A 70 8.14 7.01 9.92
CA THR A 70 7.54 6.25 11.02
C THR A 70 8.17 4.88 11.23
N PHE A 71 8.57 4.20 10.15
CA PHE A 71 9.05 2.81 10.20
C PHE A 71 10.40 2.67 9.53
N SER A 72 11.12 1.60 9.91
CA SER A 72 12.40 1.22 9.28
C SER A 72 12.32 -0.08 8.49
N ASN A 73 11.16 -0.74 8.47
CA ASN A 73 10.96 -1.99 7.76
C ASN A 73 11.09 -1.80 6.26
N LYS A 74 11.48 -2.85 5.56
CA LYS A 74 11.46 -2.86 4.10
C LYS A 74 10.04 -2.87 3.58
N TYR A 75 9.82 -2.17 2.47
CA TYR A 75 8.54 -2.18 1.80
C TYR A 75 8.70 -1.96 0.30
N ASP A 76 7.71 -2.43 -0.45
CA ASP A 76 7.60 -2.16 -1.89
C ASP A 76 6.20 -1.65 -2.19
N ILE A 77 6.11 -0.74 -3.16
CA ILE A 77 4.84 -0.26 -3.66
C ILE A 77 4.65 -0.79 -5.08
N TYR A 78 3.53 -1.46 -5.30
CA TYR A 78 3.15 -1.99 -6.62
C TYR A 78 1.96 -1.21 -7.16
N LYS A 79 2.01 -0.92 -8.45
CA LYS A 79 0.89 -0.30 -9.15
C LYS A 79 -0.13 -1.38 -9.52
N LEU A 80 -1.36 -1.22 -9.07
CA LEU A 80 -2.46 -2.13 -9.38
C LEU A 80 -3.25 -1.56 -10.54
N ASP A 81 -3.18 -2.21 -11.72
CA ASP A 81 -3.88 -1.76 -12.93
C ASP A 81 -5.21 -2.46 -13.15
N ASP A 82 -5.46 -3.55 -12.43
CA ASP A 82 -6.70 -4.31 -12.50
C ASP A 82 -6.96 -5.03 -11.18
N TYR A 83 -8.06 -5.81 -11.14
CA TYR A 83 -8.51 -6.49 -9.92
C TYR A 83 -7.50 -7.51 -9.38
N PHE A 84 -6.64 -8.03 -10.24
CA PHE A 84 -5.70 -9.08 -9.83
C PHE A 84 -4.33 -8.52 -9.48
N GLY A 85 -4.02 -7.31 -9.95
CA GLY A 85 -2.72 -6.71 -9.75
C GLY A 85 -1.59 -7.51 -10.39
N PRO A 86 -0.35 -7.14 -10.11
CA PRO A 86 0.79 -7.94 -10.55
C PRO A 86 0.81 -9.30 -9.88
N ALA A 87 1.17 -10.34 -10.63
CA ALA A 87 1.28 -11.69 -10.07
C ALA A 87 2.22 -11.74 -8.87
N SER A 88 3.33 -11.00 -8.93
CA SER A 88 4.29 -10.94 -7.83
C SER A 88 3.68 -10.38 -6.55
N PHE A 89 2.71 -9.48 -6.66
CA PHE A 89 2.01 -8.96 -5.50
C PHE A 89 1.22 -10.05 -4.78
N LEU A 90 0.52 -10.89 -5.57
CA LEU A 90 -0.29 -11.98 -5.02
C LEU A 90 0.57 -13.14 -4.51
N GLU A 91 1.66 -13.46 -5.23
CA GLU A 91 2.50 -14.62 -4.91
C GLU A 91 3.37 -14.42 -3.67
N ASN A 92 3.64 -13.17 -3.30
CA ASN A 92 4.55 -12.85 -2.20
C ASN A 92 3.83 -12.50 -0.90
N ILE A 93 2.57 -12.87 -0.78
CA ILE A 93 1.80 -12.68 0.45
C ILE A 93 2.01 -13.90 1.36
N ASP A 94 2.37 -13.62 2.59
CA ASP A 94 2.46 -14.66 3.63
C ASP A 94 1.14 -14.87 4.35
#